data_2b82bb39d45e6abbb4f4f41181b2224f
#
_entry.id   2b82bb39d45e6abbb4f4f41181b2224f
#
_cell.length_a   1.000
_cell.length_b   1.000
_cell.length_c   1.000
_cell.angle_alpha   90.00
_cell.angle_beta   90.00
_cell.angle_gamma   90.00
#
_symmetry.space_group_name_H-M   'P 1'
#
loop_
_entity.id
_entity.type
_entity.pdbx_description
1 polymer ?
#
loop_
_entity_poly.entity_id
_entity_poly.type
_entity_poly.pdbx_seq_one_letter_code
_entity_poly.pdbx_strand_id
1 'polypeptide(L)'
;MQQKEEKIAGHTAKHIAGHTAEHTTERNAEYNDEITTSLQENAARFQKIFSGCADIKMRTMKIGQKQQIACMAAYIEVTGGGAIFEKSLVGRLLNELCHYNEKEVYERLSQNALGLSDVTPFDTFSDAAAGLLTGDTILFIDGYDKALKIPDKGYPSMGISEVNSEKVIRGSNEGFTESVKANTALVRKRIRSPKVKVKEKKIGLRSKTNVDLMYMEDLIYPGVLEEVEKRLDGFEIDGVLDSGIIEQLTEE
;
A
#
# COMPACT_ATOMS: atom_id res chain seq x y z
N MET A 1 -30.63 22.57 -30.03
CA MET A 1 -29.37 22.34 -29.31
C MET A 1 -29.55 22.30 -27.77
N GLN A 2 -30.23 23.25 -27.18
CA GLN A 2 -30.46 23.31 -25.71
C GLN A 2 -31.17 22.09 -25.10
N GLN A 3 -32.17 21.48 -25.74
CA GLN A 3 -32.88 20.30 -25.22
C GLN A 3 -32.03 19.01 -25.16
N LYS A 4 -30.93 18.94 -25.89
CA LYS A 4 -30.01 17.79 -25.85
C LYS A 4 -28.99 17.89 -24.68
N GLU A 5 -28.63 19.11 -24.34
CA GLU A 5 -27.72 19.38 -23.20
C GLU A 5 -28.39 19.17 -21.85
N GLU A 6 -29.69 19.56 -21.73
CA GLU A 6 -30.45 19.29 -20.48
C GLU A 6 -30.70 17.79 -20.25
N LYS A 7 -30.84 16.99 -21.30
CA LYS A 7 -31.02 15.54 -21.18
C LYS A 7 -29.74 14.83 -20.74
N ILE A 8 -28.56 15.31 -21.14
CA ILE A 8 -27.27 14.76 -20.76
C ILE A 8 -26.95 15.14 -19.29
N ALA A 9 -27.21 16.39 -18.91
CA ALA A 9 -27.01 16.84 -17.52
C ALA A 9 -27.95 16.11 -16.53
N GLY A 10 -29.19 15.84 -16.90
CA GLY A 10 -30.14 15.08 -16.08
C GLY A 10 -29.79 13.60 -15.94
N HIS A 11 -29.13 12.99 -16.92
CA HIS A 11 -28.66 11.58 -16.83
C HIS A 11 -27.43 11.44 -15.94
N THR A 12 -26.49 12.38 -16.05
CA THR A 12 -25.28 12.40 -15.23
C THR A 12 -25.59 12.65 -13.75
N ALA A 13 -26.53 13.56 -13.45
CA ALA A 13 -26.95 13.85 -12.09
C ALA A 13 -27.68 12.67 -11.41
N LYS A 14 -28.49 11.92 -12.15
CA LYS A 14 -29.16 10.71 -11.66
C LYS A 14 -28.18 9.55 -11.43
N HIS A 15 -27.15 9.41 -12.25
CA HIS A 15 -26.11 8.38 -12.06
C HIS A 15 -25.24 8.65 -10.84
N ILE A 16 -24.89 9.92 -10.59
CA ILE A 16 -24.10 10.32 -9.41
C ILE A 16 -24.93 10.16 -8.12
N ALA A 17 -26.22 10.51 -8.14
CA ALA A 17 -27.09 10.35 -6.97
C ALA A 17 -27.42 8.88 -6.65
N GLY A 18 -27.50 8.00 -7.66
CA GLY A 18 -27.68 6.55 -7.47
C GLY A 18 -26.46 5.89 -6.80
N HIS A 19 -25.26 6.22 -7.25
CA HIS A 19 -24.01 5.68 -6.64
C HIS A 19 -23.77 6.15 -5.21
N THR A 20 -24.20 7.38 -4.85
CA THR A 20 -24.04 7.87 -3.47
C THR A 20 -25.02 7.21 -2.49
N ALA A 21 -26.20 6.78 -2.93
CA ALA A 21 -27.20 6.12 -2.09
C ALA A 21 -26.88 4.64 -1.81
N GLU A 22 -26.35 3.91 -2.77
CA GLU A 22 -25.94 2.51 -2.60
C GLU A 22 -24.68 2.39 -1.73
N HIS A 23 -23.71 3.31 -1.84
CA HIS A 23 -22.52 3.33 -0.97
C HIS A 23 -22.81 3.67 0.51
N THR A 24 -24.00 4.20 0.83
CA THR A 24 -24.36 4.53 2.22
C THR A 24 -24.99 3.34 2.94
N THR A 25 -25.52 2.37 2.22
CA THR A 25 -26.24 1.22 2.80
C THR A 25 -25.33 0.02 3.11
N GLU A 26 -24.17 -0.07 2.47
CA GLU A 26 -23.17 -1.12 2.78
C GLU A 26 -22.26 -0.81 4.00
N ARG A 27 -22.41 0.38 4.60
CA ARG A 27 -21.63 0.77 5.80
C ARG A 27 -22.10 0.15 7.11
N ASN A 28 -23.17 -0.62 7.12
CA ASN A 28 -23.78 -1.18 8.34
C ASN A 28 -23.68 -2.71 8.46
N ALA A 29 -22.77 -3.37 7.77
CA ALA A 29 -22.30 -4.65 8.30
C ALA A 29 -21.35 -4.29 9.45
N GLU A 30 -21.68 -4.64 10.69
CA GLU A 30 -20.82 -4.56 11.87
C GLU A 30 -19.50 -5.31 11.64
N TYR A 31 -18.60 -4.72 10.87
CA TYR A 31 -17.21 -5.11 10.86
C TYR A 31 -16.65 -4.51 12.15
N ASN A 32 -16.49 -5.35 13.16
CA ASN A 32 -15.68 -4.99 14.31
C ASN A 32 -14.31 -4.55 13.79
N ASP A 33 -14.03 -3.23 13.78
CA ASP A 33 -12.78 -2.66 13.25
C ASP A 33 -11.63 -2.74 14.28
N GLU A 34 -11.90 -3.30 15.46
CA GLU A 34 -10.94 -3.41 16.55
C GLU A 34 -9.89 -4.47 16.27
N ILE A 35 -8.66 -4.16 16.64
CA ILE A 35 -7.53 -5.07 16.61
C ILE A 35 -7.65 -6.03 17.80
N THR A 36 -7.42 -7.32 17.55
CA THR A 36 -7.52 -8.38 18.56
C THR A 36 -6.14 -8.78 19.09
N THR A 37 -6.11 -9.57 20.15
CA THR A 37 -4.86 -10.15 20.67
C THR A 37 -4.29 -11.26 19.80
N SER A 38 -5.05 -11.80 18.85
CA SER A 38 -4.61 -12.88 17.95
C SER A 38 -3.90 -12.33 16.74
N LEU A 39 -2.58 -12.54 16.66
CA LEU A 39 -1.80 -12.14 15.48
C LEU A 39 -2.31 -12.80 14.20
N GLN A 40 -2.73 -14.07 14.27
CA GLN A 40 -3.22 -14.80 13.10
C GLN A 40 -4.49 -14.14 12.53
N GLU A 41 -5.41 -13.75 13.39
CA GLU A 41 -6.65 -13.07 13.00
C GLU A 41 -6.35 -11.69 12.43
N ASN A 42 -5.53 -10.90 13.13
CA ASN A 42 -5.12 -9.57 12.69
C ASN A 42 -4.40 -9.62 11.34
N ALA A 43 -3.48 -10.57 11.15
CA ALA A 43 -2.77 -10.74 9.89
C ALA A 43 -3.72 -11.08 8.73
N ALA A 44 -4.64 -12.02 8.93
CA ALA A 44 -5.61 -12.41 7.91
C ALA A 44 -6.52 -11.24 7.50
N ARG A 45 -7.00 -10.44 8.48
CA ARG A 45 -7.83 -9.26 8.22
C ARG A 45 -7.07 -8.17 7.51
N PHE A 46 -5.86 -7.86 7.96
CA PHE A 46 -5.02 -6.83 7.35
C PHE A 46 -4.60 -7.22 5.92
N GLN A 47 -4.30 -8.49 5.69
CA GLN A 47 -4.02 -9.03 4.36
C GLN A 47 -5.23 -8.92 3.43
N LYS A 48 -6.45 -9.09 3.95
CA LYS A 48 -7.69 -8.92 3.18
C LYS A 48 -7.90 -7.46 2.76
N ILE A 49 -7.62 -6.48 3.63
CA ILE A 49 -7.70 -5.04 3.32
C ILE A 49 -6.78 -4.69 2.14
N PHE A 50 -5.57 -5.24 2.13
CA PHE A 50 -4.56 -4.99 1.10
C PHE A 50 -4.42 -6.11 0.07
N SER A 51 -5.47 -6.91 -0.09
CA SER A 51 -5.51 -7.92 -1.16
C SER A 51 -5.33 -7.25 -2.54
N GLY A 52 -4.50 -7.84 -3.41
CA GLY A 52 -4.19 -7.25 -4.71
C GLY A 52 -3.24 -6.04 -4.69
N CYS A 53 -2.54 -5.78 -3.58
CA CYS A 53 -1.54 -4.73 -3.44
C CYS A 53 -0.14 -5.36 -3.37
N ALA A 54 0.48 -5.61 -4.52
CA ALA A 54 1.82 -6.24 -4.60
C ALA A 54 2.93 -5.41 -3.96
N ASP A 55 2.75 -4.09 -3.89
CA ASP A 55 3.66 -3.12 -3.29
C ASP A 55 3.64 -3.11 -1.75
N ILE A 56 2.63 -3.74 -1.13
CA ILE A 56 2.53 -3.85 0.32
C ILE A 56 3.05 -5.20 0.76
N LYS A 57 4.06 -5.18 1.61
CA LYS A 57 4.72 -6.37 2.13
C LYS A 57 4.34 -6.59 3.60
N MET A 58 4.11 -7.84 3.94
CA MET A 58 3.87 -8.30 5.30
C MET A 58 4.90 -9.35 5.65
N ARG A 59 5.65 -9.10 6.72
CA ARG A 59 6.73 -9.98 7.16
C ARG A 59 6.50 -10.43 8.59
N THR A 60 6.37 -11.73 8.79
CA THR A 60 6.27 -12.32 10.13
C THR A 60 7.66 -12.60 10.68
N MET A 61 7.85 -12.31 11.95
CA MET A 61 9.09 -12.52 12.67
C MET A 61 8.80 -12.84 14.14
N LYS A 62 9.84 -13.11 14.92
CA LYS A 62 9.72 -13.40 16.36
C LYS A 62 10.59 -12.43 17.15
N ILE A 63 10.07 -11.99 18.28
CA ILE A 63 10.72 -11.07 19.22
C ILE A 63 10.78 -11.70 20.64
N GLY A 64 11.41 -11.00 21.56
CA GLY A 64 11.65 -11.50 22.91
C GLY A 64 12.93 -12.31 23.04
N GLN A 65 13.50 -12.36 24.25
CA GLN A 65 14.80 -12.99 24.57
C GLN A 65 14.93 -14.43 24.08
N LYS A 66 13.80 -15.20 24.07
CA LYS A 66 13.73 -16.58 23.57
C LYS A 66 13.03 -16.69 22.21
N GLN A 67 12.83 -15.57 21.52
CA GLN A 67 12.06 -15.53 20.25
C GLN A 67 10.70 -16.22 20.35
N GLN A 68 9.96 -15.99 21.42
CA GLN A 68 8.70 -16.65 21.72
C GLN A 68 7.49 -15.91 21.18
N ILE A 69 7.57 -14.57 21.11
CA ILE A 69 6.45 -13.71 20.73
C ILE A 69 6.48 -13.52 19.22
N ALA A 70 5.44 -13.96 18.53
CA ALA A 70 5.28 -13.71 17.10
C ALA A 70 4.85 -12.26 16.84
N CYS A 71 5.33 -11.67 15.78
CA CYS A 71 4.87 -10.36 15.32
C CYS A 71 4.88 -10.29 13.79
N MET A 72 4.10 -9.36 13.24
CA MET A 72 4.02 -9.09 11.81
C MET A 72 4.22 -7.60 11.56
N ALA A 73 5.21 -7.27 10.72
CA ALA A 73 5.39 -5.92 10.20
C ALA A 73 4.78 -5.80 8.81
N ALA A 74 3.95 -4.77 8.61
CA ALA A 74 3.40 -4.41 7.31
C ALA A 74 3.96 -3.06 6.87
N TYR A 75 4.43 -2.95 5.63
CA TYR A 75 5.08 -1.76 5.08
C TYR A 75 4.95 -1.69 3.55
N ILE A 76 5.09 -0.50 3.00
CA ILE A 76 5.22 -0.32 1.55
C ILE A 76 6.64 -0.70 1.13
N GLU A 77 6.81 -1.53 0.11
CA GLU A 77 8.10 -2.14 -0.25
C GLU A 77 9.25 -1.13 -0.42
N VAL A 78 8.96 0.04 -0.96
CA VAL A 78 9.97 1.09 -1.18
C VAL A 78 10.44 1.73 0.12
N THR A 79 9.59 1.75 1.15
CA THR A 79 9.88 2.40 2.42
C THR A 79 10.61 1.49 3.40
N GLY A 80 10.45 0.17 3.27
CA GLY A 80 10.94 -0.82 4.23
C GLY A 80 11.85 -1.90 3.65
N GLY A 81 12.46 -1.73 2.47
CA GLY A 81 13.20 -2.78 1.77
C GLY A 81 14.56 -3.13 2.36
N GLY A 82 14.77 -4.39 2.72
CA GLY A 82 16.06 -5.07 2.89
C GLY A 82 17.00 -4.47 3.93
N ALA A 83 18.17 -3.98 3.51
CA ALA A 83 19.20 -3.40 4.36
C ALA A 83 18.76 -2.11 5.09
N ILE A 84 17.69 -1.47 4.61
CA ILE A 84 17.08 -0.30 5.25
C ILE A 84 16.33 -0.74 6.51
N PHE A 85 15.69 -1.92 6.49
CA PHE A 85 14.91 -2.43 7.61
C PHE A 85 15.76 -2.64 8.88
N GLU A 86 17.00 -3.14 8.77
CA GLU A 86 17.88 -3.33 9.92
C GLU A 86 18.36 -2.01 10.54
N LYS A 87 18.50 -0.97 9.72
CA LYS A 87 18.93 0.37 10.15
C LYS A 87 17.75 1.29 10.51
N SER A 88 16.53 0.84 10.22
CA SER A 88 15.31 1.60 10.44
C SER A 88 14.92 1.64 11.92
N LEU A 89 13.94 2.49 12.22
CA LEU A 89 13.33 2.56 13.54
C LEU A 89 12.72 1.20 13.95
N VAL A 90 12.13 0.50 12.97
CA VAL A 90 11.56 -0.84 13.15
C VAL A 90 12.63 -1.85 13.56
N GLY A 91 13.75 -1.89 12.84
CA GLY A 91 14.86 -2.80 13.15
C GLY A 91 15.44 -2.55 14.54
N ARG A 92 15.59 -1.28 14.92
CA ARG A 92 16.04 -0.91 16.29
C ARG A 92 15.05 -1.35 17.35
N LEU A 93 13.74 -1.11 17.15
CA LEU A 93 12.70 -1.54 18.09
C LEU A 93 12.68 -3.06 18.24
N LEU A 94 12.73 -3.79 17.14
CA LEU A 94 12.72 -5.25 17.18
C LEU A 94 13.96 -5.80 17.89
N ASN A 95 15.13 -5.21 17.64
CA ASN A 95 16.37 -5.59 18.34
C ASN A 95 16.30 -5.28 19.83
N GLU A 96 15.77 -4.13 20.21
CA GLU A 96 15.55 -3.78 21.62
C GLU A 96 14.63 -4.80 22.31
N LEU A 97 13.50 -5.13 21.68
CA LEU A 97 12.54 -6.09 22.22
C LEU A 97 13.09 -7.51 22.36
N CYS A 98 14.16 -7.87 21.63
CA CYS A 98 14.85 -9.16 21.80
C CYS A 98 15.61 -9.30 23.11
N HIS A 99 15.89 -8.22 23.84
CA HIS A 99 16.58 -8.25 25.12
C HIS A 99 15.65 -8.52 26.31
N TYR A 100 14.34 -8.41 26.14
CA TYR A 100 13.33 -8.54 27.19
C TYR A 100 12.65 -9.91 27.18
N ASN A 101 12.26 -10.39 28.38
CA ASN A 101 11.39 -11.55 28.47
C ASN A 101 9.95 -11.18 28.07
N GLU A 102 9.11 -12.19 27.90
CA GLU A 102 7.73 -12.01 27.43
C GLU A 102 6.93 -11.02 28.31
N LYS A 103 7.02 -11.14 29.63
CA LYS A 103 6.31 -10.28 30.55
C LYS A 103 6.76 -8.82 30.44
N GLU A 104 8.06 -8.60 30.36
CA GLU A 104 8.65 -7.26 30.21
C GLU A 104 8.25 -6.63 28.87
N VAL A 105 8.15 -7.40 27.78
CA VAL A 105 7.69 -6.92 26.49
C VAL A 105 6.26 -6.37 26.61
N TYR A 106 5.34 -7.16 27.19
CA TYR A 106 3.95 -6.72 27.35
C TYR A 106 3.80 -5.55 28.31
N GLU A 107 4.55 -5.51 29.40
CA GLU A 107 4.58 -4.37 30.32
C GLU A 107 5.01 -3.08 29.61
N ARG A 108 6.05 -3.15 28.79
CA ARG A 108 6.52 -2.01 27.99
C ARG A 108 5.52 -1.56 26.93
N LEU A 109 4.87 -2.51 26.26
CA LEU A 109 3.81 -2.23 25.30
C LEU A 109 2.63 -1.53 25.96
N SER A 110 2.16 -2.03 27.11
CA SER A 110 1.02 -1.45 27.83
C SER A 110 1.30 -0.05 28.41
N GLN A 111 2.55 0.23 28.76
CA GLN A 111 2.98 1.52 29.33
C GLN A 111 3.46 2.51 28.25
N ASN A 112 3.41 2.15 26.95
CA ASN A 112 4.03 2.89 25.86
C ASN A 112 5.53 3.20 26.09
N ALA A 113 6.22 2.34 26.86
CA ALA A 113 7.59 2.52 27.33
C ALA A 113 8.62 1.84 26.40
N LEU A 114 8.45 1.97 25.09
CA LEU A 114 9.29 1.31 24.08
C LEU A 114 10.63 2.02 23.82
N GLY A 115 10.90 3.11 24.54
CA GLY A 115 12.14 3.89 24.37
C GLY A 115 12.22 4.69 23.07
N LEU A 116 11.17 4.70 22.27
CA LEU A 116 11.05 5.43 21.01
C LEU A 116 9.89 6.40 21.12
N SER A 117 10.17 7.69 21.11
CA SER A 117 9.18 8.77 21.32
C SER A 117 8.08 8.84 20.29
N ASP A 118 8.27 8.23 19.12
CA ASP A 118 7.39 8.41 17.97
C ASP A 118 6.52 7.19 17.65
N VAL A 119 6.60 6.11 18.45
CA VAL A 119 5.74 4.94 18.27
C VAL A 119 4.36 5.21 18.86
N THR A 120 3.32 5.05 18.06
CA THR A 120 1.94 5.32 18.44
C THR A 120 1.10 4.06 18.34
N PRO A 121 0.37 3.63 19.39
CA PRO A 121 -0.56 2.52 19.30
C PRO A 121 -1.84 2.92 18.57
N PHE A 122 -2.38 2.00 17.77
CA PHE A 122 -3.66 2.08 17.10
C PHE A 122 -4.58 0.96 17.56
N ASP A 123 -5.84 1.31 17.83
CA ASP A 123 -6.85 0.35 18.28
C ASP A 123 -7.63 -0.27 17.11
N THR A 124 -7.59 0.34 15.92
CA THR A 124 -8.42 -0.04 14.77
C THR A 124 -7.61 -0.41 13.54
N PHE A 125 -8.17 -1.29 12.70
CA PHE A 125 -7.60 -1.60 11.40
C PHE A 125 -7.64 -0.42 10.44
N SER A 126 -8.64 0.45 10.54
CA SER A 126 -8.77 1.67 9.74
C SER A 126 -7.60 2.63 10.00
N ASP A 127 -7.26 2.87 11.28
CA ASP A 127 -6.12 3.70 11.64
C ASP A 127 -4.80 3.07 11.22
N ALA A 128 -4.65 1.74 11.40
CA ALA A 128 -3.48 1.01 10.98
C ALA A 128 -3.30 1.07 9.45
N ALA A 129 -4.39 0.92 8.68
CA ALA A 129 -4.35 1.03 7.22
C ALA A 129 -4.01 2.47 6.77
N ALA A 130 -4.59 3.48 7.40
CA ALA A 130 -4.27 4.87 7.13
C ALA A 130 -2.79 5.18 7.44
N GLY A 131 -2.26 4.69 8.56
CA GLY A 131 -0.85 4.81 8.93
C GLY A 131 0.06 4.18 7.88
N LEU A 132 -0.22 2.95 7.46
CA LEU A 132 0.53 2.27 6.40
C LEU A 132 0.57 3.09 5.11
N LEU A 133 -0.58 3.61 4.68
CA LEU A 133 -0.71 4.39 3.44
C LEU A 133 -0.04 5.76 3.52
N THR A 134 0.32 6.24 4.72
CA THR A 134 1.18 7.42 4.88
C THR A 134 2.68 7.09 4.80
N GLY A 135 3.03 5.80 4.64
CA GLY A 135 4.40 5.32 4.51
C GLY A 135 5.03 4.88 5.83
N ASP A 136 4.25 4.80 6.89
CA ASP A 136 4.71 4.29 8.19
C ASP A 136 4.68 2.75 8.18
N THR A 137 5.50 2.13 9.02
CA THR A 137 5.42 0.68 9.24
C THR A 137 4.42 0.38 10.35
N ILE A 138 3.56 -0.62 10.12
CA ILE A 138 2.60 -1.09 11.12
C ILE A 138 3.08 -2.44 11.66
N LEU A 139 3.18 -2.54 12.99
CA LEU A 139 3.62 -3.75 13.68
C LEU A 139 2.47 -4.31 14.54
N PHE A 140 2.07 -5.53 14.25
CA PHE A 140 1.16 -6.33 15.07
C PHE A 140 1.97 -7.31 15.90
N ILE A 141 1.62 -7.48 17.17
CA ILE A 141 2.34 -8.36 18.12
C ILE A 141 1.31 -9.32 18.71
N ASP A 142 1.63 -10.62 18.69
CA ASP A 142 0.76 -11.65 19.28
C ASP A 142 0.55 -11.40 20.78
N GLY A 143 -0.66 -11.53 21.28
CA GLY A 143 -1.03 -11.23 22.65
C GLY A 143 -1.26 -9.73 22.96
N TYR A 144 -1.10 -8.83 21.98
CA TYR A 144 -1.32 -7.40 22.14
C TYR A 144 -2.49 -6.92 21.26
N ASP A 145 -3.44 -6.22 21.86
CA ASP A 145 -4.72 -5.80 21.25
C ASP A 145 -4.64 -4.48 20.46
N LYS A 146 -3.44 -4.04 20.12
CA LYS A 146 -3.20 -2.82 19.33
C LYS A 146 -2.14 -3.05 18.27
N ALA A 147 -2.18 -2.26 17.21
CA ALA A 147 -1.07 -2.16 16.27
C ALA A 147 -0.16 -0.99 16.63
N LEU A 148 1.13 -1.14 16.41
CA LEU A 148 2.08 -0.05 16.62
C LEU A 148 2.40 0.61 15.28
N LYS A 149 2.12 1.91 15.18
CA LYS A 149 2.62 2.74 14.09
C LYS A 149 4.04 3.16 14.40
N ILE A 150 4.97 2.80 13.51
CA ILE A 150 6.37 3.15 13.59
C ILE A 150 6.67 4.11 12.44
N PRO A 151 7.00 5.38 12.72
CA PRO A 151 7.24 6.38 11.70
C PRO A 151 8.57 6.12 10.98
N ASP A 152 8.53 5.30 9.95
CA ASP A 152 9.67 4.93 9.13
C ASP A 152 9.49 5.46 7.70
N LYS A 153 9.23 6.76 7.59
CA LYS A 153 8.92 7.45 6.32
C LYS A 153 10.11 7.44 5.36
N GLY A 154 10.46 6.27 4.89
CA GLY A 154 11.47 6.05 3.88
C GLY A 154 10.94 6.22 2.44
N TYR A 155 9.95 7.11 2.20
CA TYR A 155 9.68 7.48 0.82
C TYR A 155 10.99 7.96 0.20
N PRO A 156 11.41 7.39 -0.94
CA PRO A 156 12.59 7.88 -1.61
C PRO A 156 12.39 9.39 -1.81
N SER A 157 13.01 10.19 -0.96
CA SER A 157 13.27 11.59 -1.27
C SER A 157 14.40 11.58 -2.28
N MET A 158 14.10 11.09 -3.48
CA MET A 158 14.96 11.37 -4.61
C MET A 158 14.94 12.87 -4.73
N GLY A 159 16.13 13.47 -4.67
CA GLY A 159 16.29 14.87 -4.93
C GLY A 159 15.41 15.21 -6.12
N ILE A 160 14.67 16.28 -6.01
CA ILE A 160 13.69 16.76 -6.98
C ILE A 160 14.30 16.58 -8.36
N SER A 161 13.95 15.49 -9.05
CA SER A 161 14.23 15.36 -10.46
C SER A 161 13.26 16.32 -11.12
N GLU A 162 13.78 17.48 -11.53
CA GLU A 162 12.98 18.41 -12.30
C GLU A 162 12.50 17.67 -13.56
N VAL A 163 11.18 17.59 -13.73
CA VAL A 163 10.60 17.10 -14.98
C VAL A 163 10.98 18.09 -16.06
N ASN A 164 11.94 17.73 -16.90
CA ASN A 164 12.45 18.61 -17.96
C ASN A 164 11.49 18.71 -19.16
N SER A 165 10.58 17.75 -19.33
CA SER A 165 9.68 17.65 -20.49
C SER A 165 8.40 18.49 -20.35
N GLU A 166 7.88 18.68 -19.13
CA GLU A 166 6.66 19.48 -18.90
C GLU A 166 6.78 20.24 -17.57
N LYS A 167 7.30 21.47 -17.62
CA LYS A 167 7.41 22.32 -16.44
C LYS A 167 6.06 22.97 -16.12
N VAL A 168 5.49 22.60 -14.98
CA VAL A 168 4.28 23.25 -14.46
C VAL A 168 4.70 24.47 -13.63
N ILE A 169 4.21 25.67 -14.00
CA ILE A 169 4.53 26.92 -13.30
C ILE A 169 3.97 26.92 -11.86
N ARG A 170 2.87 26.21 -11.61
CA ARG A 170 2.26 25.98 -10.29
C ARG A 170 1.81 24.54 -10.17
N GLY A 171 2.43 23.77 -9.29
CA GLY A 171 2.05 22.36 -9.06
C GLY A 171 3.20 21.54 -8.52
N SER A 172 3.01 20.23 -8.43
CA SER A 172 4.04 19.29 -8.04
C SER A 172 5.03 19.09 -9.18
N ASN A 173 6.30 19.22 -8.90
CA ASN A 173 7.40 18.94 -9.84
C ASN A 173 7.91 17.48 -9.69
N GLU A 174 7.23 16.64 -8.88
CA GLU A 174 7.57 15.24 -8.74
C GLU A 174 7.08 14.48 -9.98
N GLY A 175 7.99 13.89 -10.74
CA GLY A 175 7.74 13.05 -11.91
C GLY A 175 8.14 11.60 -11.69
N PHE A 176 7.76 10.73 -12.61
CA PHE A 176 8.20 9.34 -12.63
C PHE A 176 9.70 9.26 -12.94
N THR A 177 10.33 8.24 -12.36
CA THR A 177 11.75 7.92 -12.49
C THR A 177 11.92 6.57 -13.18
N GLU A 178 13.16 6.14 -13.43
CA GLU A 178 13.49 4.81 -13.95
C GLU A 178 13.08 3.66 -12.99
N SER A 179 12.80 3.97 -11.73
CA SER A 179 12.42 2.95 -10.74
C SER A 179 10.90 2.79 -10.67
N VAL A 180 10.38 1.67 -11.18
CA VAL A 180 8.95 1.35 -11.11
C VAL A 180 8.43 1.37 -9.67
N LYS A 181 9.21 0.89 -8.71
CA LYS A 181 8.83 0.88 -7.29
C LYS A 181 8.74 2.31 -6.70
N ALA A 182 9.67 3.20 -7.08
CA ALA A 182 9.61 4.60 -6.67
C ALA A 182 8.37 5.30 -7.25
N ASN A 183 8.03 4.99 -8.49
CA ASN A 183 6.84 5.52 -9.16
C ASN A 183 5.54 5.03 -8.51
N THR A 184 5.46 3.74 -8.17
CA THR A 184 4.33 3.15 -7.42
C THR A 184 4.15 3.84 -6.07
N ALA A 185 5.25 4.06 -5.32
CA ALA A 185 5.20 4.77 -4.05
C ALA A 185 4.78 6.24 -4.21
N LEU A 186 5.18 6.91 -5.30
CA LEU A 186 4.76 8.28 -5.59
C LEU A 186 3.24 8.37 -5.80
N VAL A 187 2.64 7.40 -6.49
CA VAL A 187 1.18 7.32 -6.65
C VAL A 187 0.51 7.08 -5.28
N ARG A 188 1.04 6.14 -4.47
CA ARG A 188 0.53 5.89 -3.10
C ARG A 188 0.59 7.12 -2.21
N LYS A 189 1.66 7.91 -2.29
CA LYS A 189 1.80 9.17 -1.53
C LYS A 189 0.66 10.14 -1.80
N ARG A 190 0.13 10.14 -3.03
CA ARG A 190 -0.97 11.02 -3.48
C ARG A 190 -2.35 10.40 -3.27
N ILE A 191 -2.49 9.10 -3.52
CA ILE A 191 -3.77 8.38 -3.40
C ILE A 191 -3.65 7.36 -2.26
N ARG A 192 -4.00 7.80 -1.06
CA ARG A 192 -3.91 7.02 0.18
C ARG A 192 -5.17 6.18 0.39
N SER A 193 -5.40 5.24 -0.52
CA SER A 193 -6.57 4.36 -0.47
C SER A 193 -6.17 2.89 -0.61
N PRO A 194 -6.72 1.97 0.18
CA PRO A 194 -6.52 0.53 0.00
C PRO A 194 -7.19 0.02 -1.29
N LYS A 195 -8.06 0.84 -1.91
CA LYS A 195 -8.67 0.55 -3.21
C LYS A 195 -7.72 0.74 -4.39
N VAL A 196 -6.61 1.43 -4.23
CA VAL A 196 -5.51 1.41 -5.20
C VAL A 196 -4.89 0.03 -5.17
N LYS A 197 -5.02 -0.73 -6.24
CA LYS A 197 -4.41 -2.04 -6.42
C LYS A 197 -3.17 -1.95 -7.27
N VAL A 198 -2.23 -2.84 -7.01
CA VAL A 198 -0.98 -2.94 -7.76
C VAL A 198 -0.75 -4.40 -8.10
N LYS A 199 -0.78 -4.73 -9.39
CA LYS A 199 -0.42 -6.05 -9.89
C LYS A 199 0.96 -5.98 -10.58
N GLU A 200 1.90 -6.75 -10.07
CA GLU A 200 3.24 -6.87 -10.66
C GLU A 200 3.26 -7.98 -11.70
N LYS A 201 3.74 -7.67 -12.91
CA LYS A 201 3.98 -8.62 -13.99
C LYS A 201 5.42 -8.54 -14.46
N LYS A 202 5.91 -9.63 -15.05
CA LYS A 202 7.22 -9.66 -15.71
C LYS A 202 7.01 -9.91 -17.19
N ILE A 203 7.47 -8.99 -18.02
CA ILE A 203 7.30 -9.02 -19.47
C ILE A 203 8.66 -9.10 -20.16
N GLY A 204 8.70 -9.77 -21.31
CA GLY A 204 9.92 -10.04 -22.07
C GLY A 204 10.56 -11.38 -21.68
N LEU A 205 10.85 -12.21 -22.68
CA LEU A 205 11.40 -13.54 -22.50
C LEU A 205 12.78 -13.53 -21.83
N ARG A 206 13.61 -12.54 -22.19
CA ARG A 206 14.98 -12.38 -21.69
C ARG A 206 15.10 -11.25 -20.67
N SER A 207 14.49 -10.09 -20.93
CA SER A 207 14.61 -8.93 -20.02
C SER A 207 13.88 -9.15 -18.70
N LYS A 208 12.75 -9.88 -18.70
CA LYS A 208 11.88 -10.09 -17.52
C LYS A 208 11.61 -8.77 -16.79
N THR A 209 11.30 -7.73 -17.56
CA THR A 209 11.07 -6.38 -17.06
C THR A 209 9.86 -6.35 -16.15
N ASN A 210 10.00 -5.78 -14.96
CA ASN A 210 8.89 -5.59 -14.03
C ASN A 210 7.97 -4.49 -14.54
N VAL A 211 6.68 -4.81 -14.64
CA VAL A 211 5.61 -3.90 -15.03
C VAL A 211 4.53 -3.94 -13.95
N ASP A 212 4.24 -2.78 -13.37
CA ASP A 212 3.21 -2.64 -12.36
C ASP A 212 1.94 -2.06 -12.96
N LEU A 213 0.85 -2.84 -12.93
CA LEU A 213 -0.49 -2.36 -13.27
C LEU A 213 -1.12 -1.74 -12.03
N MET A 214 -1.39 -0.43 -12.10
CA MET A 214 -2.04 0.30 -11.02
C MET A 214 -3.45 0.73 -11.43
N TYR A 215 -4.43 0.45 -10.58
CA TYR A 215 -5.84 0.79 -10.84
C TYR A 215 -6.62 1.00 -9.54
N MET A 216 -7.77 1.68 -9.65
CA MET A 216 -8.74 1.79 -8.57
C MET A 216 -9.76 0.66 -8.69
N GLU A 217 -9.83 -0.21 -7.68
CA GLU A 217 -10.70 -1.40 -7.67
C GLU A 217 -12.18 -1.07 -7.84
N ASP A 218 -12.61 0.06 -7.28
CA ASP A 218 -13.99 0.52 -7.30
C ASP A 218 -14.34 1.43 -8.48
N LEU A 219 -13.37 1.77 -9.35
CA LEU A 219 -13.57 2.65 -10.50
C LEU A 219 -13.30 1.97 -11.84
N ILE A 220 -12.52 0.88 -11.85
CA ILE A 220 -12.21 0.17 -13.09
C ILE A 220 -13.46 -0.49 -13.67
N TYR A 221 -13.67 -0.34 -14.98
CA TYR A 221 -14.77 -1.03 -15.65
C TYR A 221 -14.52 -2.55 -15.67
N PRO A 222 -15.60 -3.35 -15.47
CA PRO A 222 -15.49 -4.82 -15.58
C PRO A 222 -14.91 -5.24 -16.95
N GLY A 223 -13.97 -6.18 -16.92
CA GLY A 223 -13.32 -6.73 -18.11
C GLY A 223 -12.11 -5.94 -18.63
N VAL A 224 -11.90 -4.69 -18.21
CA VAL A 224 -10.74 -3.89 -18.67
C VAL A 224 -9.43 -4.48 -18.14
N LEU A 225 -9.40 -4.85 -16.87
CA LEU A 225 -8.18 -5.41 -16.27
C LEU A 225 -7.79 -6.73 -16.93
N GLU A 226 -8.77 -7.60 -17.15
CA GLU A 226 -8.58 -8.89 -17.81
C GLU A 226 -8.10 -8.73 -19.26
N GLU A 227 -8.63 -7.75 -19.99
CA GLU A 227 -8.17 -7.47 -21.35
C GLU A 227 -6.74 -6.93 -21.37
N VAL A 228 -6.38 -6.01 -20.48
CA VAL A 228 -5.00 -5.51 -20.34
C VAL A 228 -4.03 -6.65 -19.99
N GLU A 229 -4.41 -7.48 -19.03
CA GLU A 229 -3.59 -8.62 -18.63
C GLU A 229 -3.39 -9.62 -19.78
N LYS A 230 -4.46 -9.91 -20.53
CA LYS A 230 -4.42 -10.79 -21.70
C LYS A 230 -3.50 -10.27 -22.79
N ARG A 231 -3.54 -8.95 -23.09
CA ARG A 231 -2.62 -8.35 -24.08
C ARG A 231 -1.17 -8.44 -23.62
N LEU A 232 -0.90 -8.08 -22.37
CA LEU A 232 0.45 -8.14 -21.80
C LEU A 232 1.00 -9.58 -21.77
N ASP A 233 0.16 -10.58 -21.50
CA ASP A 233 0.55 -11.99 -21.47
C ASP A 233 0.79 -12.55 -22.88
N GLY A 234 0.24 -11.91 -23.92
CA GLY A 234 0.44 -12.27 -25.31
C GLY A 234 1.75 -11.78 -25.93
N PHE A 235 2.56 -11.01 -25.21
CA PHE A 235 3.81 -10.46 -25.75
C PHE A 235 4.93 -11.52 -25.83
N GLU A 236 5.23 -11.98 -27.01
CA GLU A 236 6.34 -12.90 -27.33
C GLU A 236 7.57 -12.11 -27.85
N ILE A 237 8.14 -11.25 -27.00
CA ILE A 237 9.31 -10.45 -27.35
C ILE A 237 10.47 -10.71 -26.38
N ASP A 238 11.70 -10.54 -26.84
CA ASP A 238 12.90 -10.78 -26.03
C ASP A 238 13.05 -9.77 -24.89
N GLY A 239 12.69 -8.51 -25.13
CA GLY A 239 12.88 -7.46 -24.13
C GLY A 239 11.91 -6.30 -24.27
N VAL A 240 11.49 -5.78 -23.12
CA VAL A 240 10.76 -4.52 -22.97
C VAL A 240 11.69 -3.56 -22.24
N LEU A 241 12.18 -2.54 -22.94
CA LEU A 241 13.16 -1.60 -22.42
C LEU A 241 12.56 -0.30 -21.94
N ASP A 242 11.40 0.06 -22.49
CA ASP A 242 10.66 1.28 -22.13
C ASP A 242 9.13 1.09 -22.26
N SER A 243 8.37 2.08 -21.81
CA SER A 243 6.91 2.07 -21.87
C SER A 243 6.36 2.23 -23.29
N GLY A 244 7.11 2.84 -24.20
CA GLY A 244 6.71 3.02 -25.60
C GLY A 244 6.56 1.69 -26.33
N ILE A 245 7.37 0.69 -25.99
CA ILE A 245 7.24 -0.67 -26.53
C ILE A 245 5.91 -1.29 -26.10
N ILE A 246 5.52 -1.11 -24.82
CA ILE A 246 4.23 -1.62 -24.33
C ILE A 246 3.08 -0.92 -25.04
N GLU A 247 3.16 0.41 -25.21
CA GLU A 247 2.15 1.20 -25.92
C GLU A 247 1.95 0.69 -27.35
N GLN A 248 3.01 0.56 -28.12
CA GLN A 248 2.95 0.03 -29.48
C GLN A 248 2.33 -1.37 -29.57
N LEU A 249 2.67 -2.26 -28.64
CA LEU A 249 2.17 -3.64 -28.62
C LEU A 249 0.71 -3.74 -28.12
N THR A 250 0.21 -2.73 -27.46
CA THR A 250 -1.19 -2.69 -26.97
C THR A 250 -2.14 -1.99 -27.94
N GLU A 251 -1.63 -1.18 -28.87
CA GLU A 251 -2.43 -0.50 -29.89
C GLU A 251 -2.84 -1.39 -31.08
N GLU A 252 -2.13 -2.51 -31.31
CA GLU A 252 -2.46 -3.52 -32.32
C GLU A 252 -3.50 -4.53 -31.78
#